data_b2f233d32ba7c5f3821837d2691e2476
#
_entry.id   b2f233d32ba7c5f3821837d2691e2476
#
_cell.length_a   1.000
_cell.length_b   1.000
_cell.length_c   1.000
_cell.angle_alpha   90.00
_cell.angle_beta   90.00
_cell.angle_gamma   90.00
#
_symmetry.space_group_name_H-M   'P 1'
#
loop_
_entity.id
_entity.type
_entity.pdbx_description
1 polymer ?
#
loop_
_entity_poly.entity_id
_entity_poly.type
_entity_poly.pdbx_seq_one_letter_code
_entity_poly.pdbx_strand_id
1 'polypeptide(L)'
;MRPINLTEPVPSEFQLLKPHQWPLFMLGFRPFFLLAGLWSVLAILLWQFILNGTLSWQAQIPATLWHAHEMIFGFASAVAIGFLLTAAQTWTGVPGLSGKGLMILVAIWISCRAIFFFYADNQLLLLLGQVLFWLFAIAYLSHMLVTSASKHNYIMIVVLALLTIFNSAFLMSTWLGEYSLARLFTQLAVLGFMLLIGIIGGRV
;
A
#
# COMPACT_ATOMS: atom_id res chain seq x y z
N MET A 1 -30.93 -4.62 31.49
CA MET A 1 -30.15 -5.41 30.55
C MET A 1 -31.12 -6.13 29.62
N ARG A 2 -31.14 -5.82 28.31
CA ARG A 2 -31.93 -6.59 27.36
C ARG A 2 -31.15 -7.85 27.04
N PRO A 3 -31.77 -9.05 27.04
CA PRO A 3 -31.07 -10.28 26.64
C PRO A 3 -30.64 -10.19 25.19
N ILE A 4 -29.39 -10.52 24.91
CA ILE A 4 -28.85 -10.64 23.54
C ILE A 4 -29.54 -11.85 22.92
N ASN A 5 -30.34 -11.61 21.89
CA ASN A 5 -31.01 -12.69 21.15
C ASN A 5 -29.97 -13.33 20.22
N LEU A 6 -29.44 -14.50 20.59
CA LEU A 6 -28.41 -15.23 19.86
C LEU A 6 -28.96 -16.05 18.69
N THR A 7 -30.23 -15.93 18.37
CA THR A 7 -30.81 -16.57 17.18
C THR A 7 -30.80 -15.57 16.03
N GLU A 8 -29.64 -15.33 15.44
CA GLU A 8 -29.61 -14.81 14.07
C GLU A 8 -30.15 -15.89 13.14
N PRO A 9 -31.13 -15.58 12.26
CA PRO A 9 -31.60 -16.54 11.31
C PRO A 9 -30.43 -16.92 10.39
N VAL A 10 -30.03 -18.18 10.41
CA VAL A 10 -29.09 -18.73 9.43
C VAL A 10 -29.73 -18.49 8.06
N PRO A 11 -29.08 -17.75 7.15
CA PRO A 11 -29.62 -17.52 5.82
C PRO A 11 -29.83 -18.87 5.15
N SER A 12 -31.07 -19.20 4.77
CA SER A 12 -31.47 -20.48 4.18
C SER A 12 -31.01 -20.68 2.73
N GLU A 13 -30.32 -19.69 2.16
CA GLU A 13 -29.68 -19.76 0.85
C GLU A 13 -28.25 -19.28 0.95
N PHE A 14 -27.32 -20.09 0.48
CA PHE A 14 -25.92 -19.74 0.28
C PHE A 14 -25.87 -18.75 -0.90
N GLN A 15 -26.28 -17.49 -0.64
CA GLN A 15 -26.12 -16.43 -1.63
C GLN A 15 -24.63 -16.22 -1.82
N LEU A 16 -24.13 -16.59 -2.99
CA LEU A 16 -22.76 -16.29 -3.40
C LEU A 16 -22.59 -14.76 -3.36
N LEU A 17 -21.97 -14.29 -2.27
CA LEU A 17 -21.68 -12.85 -2.11
C LEU A 17 -20.88 -12.38 -3.31
N LYS A 18 -21.26 -11.22 -3.87
CA LYS A 18 -20.45 -10.59 -4.91
C LYS A 18 -19.05 -10.29 -4.33
N PRO A 19 -17.97 -10.38 -5.14
CA PRO A 19 -16.61 -10.23 -4.62
C PRO A 19 -16.37 -8.98 -3.73
N HIS A 20 -17.02 -7.87 -4.04
CA HIS A 20 -16.93 -6.64 -3.25
C HIS A 20 -17.67 -6.69 -1.90
N GLN A 21 -18.47 -7.71 -1.65
CA GLN A 21 -19.18 -7.98 -0.40
C GLN A 21 -18.44 -8.99 0.48
N TRP A 22 -17.33 -9.54 -0.01
CA TRP A 22 -16.55 -10.48 0.78
C TRP A 22 -15.99 -9.82 2.03
N PRO A 23 -15.93 -10.52 3.17
CA PRO A 23 -15.36 -10.02 4.41
C PRO A 23 -13.95 -9.44 4.26
N LEU A 24 -13.19 -9.94 3.28
CA LEU A 24 -11.85 -9.46 2.94
C LEU A 24 -11.84 -7.96 2.58
N PHE A 25 -12.88 -7.48 1.87
CA PHE A 25 -12.95 -6.09 1.39
C PHE A 25 -13.80 -5.18 2.26
N MET A 26 -14.11 -5.59 3.49
CA MET A 26 -14.85 -4.73 4.43
C MET A 26 -13.97 -3.72 5.17
N LEU A 27 -12.69 -4.03 5.36
CA LEU A 27 -11.73 -3.21 6.10
C LEU A 27 -10.38 -3.18 5.38
N GLY A 28 -9.76 -2.01 5.28
CA GLY A 28 -8.53 -1.79 4.54
C GLY A 28 -7.39 -2.71 4.92
N PHE A 29 -7.20 -2.96 6.24
CA PHE A 29 -6.11 -3.80 6.70
C PHE A 29 -6.20 -5.26 6.23
N ARG A 30 -7.41 -5.82 6.06
CA ARG A 30 -7.57 -7.25 5.74
C ARG A 30 -6.89 -7.66 4.44
N PRO A 31 -7.19 -7.06 3.27
CA PRO A 31 -6.52 -7.42 2.03
C PRO A 31 -5.06 -6.96 2.03
N PHE A 32 -4.76 -5.76 2.53
CA PHE A 32 -3.42 -5.22 2.45
C PHE A 32 -2.41 -5.94 3.34
N PHE A 33 -2.77 -6.35 4.57
CA PHE A 33 -1.85 -7.11 5.43
C PHE A 33 -1.59 -8.50 4.88
N LEU A 34 -2.65 -9.17 4.39
CA LEU A 34 -2.50 -10.48 3.75
C LEU A 34 -1.58 -10.38 2.53
N LEU A 35 -1.85 -9.44 1.63
CA LEU A 35 -1.06 -9.26 0.41
C LEU A 35 0.36 -8.77 0.70
N ALA A 36 0.55 -7.90 1.69
CA ALA A 36 1.88 -7.48 2.13
C ALA A 36 2.70 -8.66 2.65
N GLY A 37 2.11 -9.50 3.51
CA GLY A 37 2.77 -10.71 4.01
C GLY A 37 3.16 -11.67 2.89
N LEU A 38 2.23 -11.94 1.97
CA LEU A 38 2.52 -12.79 0.79
C LEU A 38 3.59 -12.17 -0.10
N TRP A 39 3.50 -10.85 -0.35
CA TRP A 39 4.46 -10.16 -1.20
C TRP A 39 5.86 -10.11 -0.59
N SER A 40 5.99 -9.92 0.72
CA SER A 40 7.30 -9.92 1.37
C SER A 40 8.05 -11.24 1.16
N VAL A 41 7.35 -12.37 1.30
CA VAL A 41 7.92 -13.70 1.04
C VAL A 41 8.27 -13.86 -0.44
N LEU A 42 7.33 -13.53 -1.34
CA LEU A 42 7.52 -13.68 -2.78
C LEU A 42 8.67 -12.81 -3.29
N ALA A 43 8.75 -11.54 -2.89
CA ALA A 43 9.80 -10.64 -3.33
C ALA A 43 11.19 -11.05 -2.83
N ILE A 44 11.30 -11.60 -1.62
CA ILE A 44 12.56 -12.15 -1.11
C ILE A 44 12.96 -13.40 -1.91
N LEU A 45 12.04 -14.31 -2.20
CA LEU A 45 12.32 -15.51 -3.01
C LEU A 45 12.74 -15.14 -4.44
N LEU A 46 12.01 -14.22 -5.09
CA LEU A 46 12.37 -13.74 -6.42
C LEU A 46 13.77 -13.11 -6.42
N TRP A 47 14.06 -12.25 -5.44
CA TRP A 47 15.38 -11.64 -5.31
C TRP A 47 16.47 -12.66 -5.10
N GLN A 48 16.25 -13.68 -4.27
CA GLN A 48 17.18 -14.78 -4.04
C GLN A 48 17.43 -15.58 -5.34
N PHE A 49 16.40 -15.87 -6.14
CA PHE A 49 16.53 -16.55 -7.41
C PHE A 49 17.29 -15.71 -8.47
N ILE A 50 17.13 -14.39 -8.41
CA ILE A 50 17.93 -13.48 -9.24
C ILE A 50 19.40 -13.49 -8.82
N LEU A 51 19.68 -13.39 -7.51
CA LEU A 51 21.04 -13.34 -6.99
C LEU A 51 21.84 -14.62 -7.26
N ASN A 52 21.23 -15.78 -7.18
CA ASN A 52 21.90 -17.07 -7.45
C ASN A 52 21.91 -17.46 -8.94
N GLY A 53 21.39 -16.60 -9.82
CA GLY A 53 21.38 -16.83 -11.27
C GLY A 53 20.32 -17.81 -11.76
N THR A 54 19.43 -18.32 -10.91
CA THR A 54 18.33 -19.21 -11.32
C THR A 54 17.30 -18.45 -12.17
N LEU A 55 17.07 -17.18 -11.86
CA LEU A 55 16.20 -16.28 -12.61
C LEU A 55 17.04 -15.15 -13.22
N SER A 56 17.01 -15.00 -14.54
CA SER A 56 17.70 -13.91 -15.22
C SER A 56 16.98 -12.59 -15.00
N TRP A 57 17.71 -11.58 -14.53
CA TRP A 57 17.22 -10.22 -14.39
C TRP A 57 17.77 -9.37 -15.54
N GLN A 58 16.90 -8.97 -16.47
CA GLN A 58 17.30 -8.26 -17.68
C GLN A 58 16.92 -6.76 -17.67
N ALA A 59 16.23 -6.29 -16.62
CA ALA A 59 15.86 -4.89 -16.52
C ALA A 59 17.08 -3.98 -16.28
N GLN A 60 17.02 -2.75 -16.78
CA GLN A 60 18.08 -1.74 -16.59
C GLN A 60 18.31 -1.41 -15.11
N ILE A 61 17.23 -1.39 -14.30
CA ILE A 61 17.36 -1.16 -12.86
C ILE A 61 18.10 -2.33 -12.18
N PRO A 62 19.13 -2.09 -11.34
CA PRO A 62 19.76 -3.13 -10.55
C PRO A 62 18.78 -3.92 -9.68
N ALA A 63 18.89 -5.25 -9.65
CA ALA A 63 17.99 -6.11 -8.86
C ALA A 63 17.94 -5.75 -7.37
N THR A 64 19.04 -5.23 -6.82
CA THR A 64 19.10 -4.75 -5.44
C THR A 64 18.23 -3.51 -5.21
N LEU A 65 18.15 -2.60 -6.18
CA LEU A 65 17.27 -1.43 -6.12
C LEU A 65 15.81 -1.82 -6.31
N TRP A 66 15.52 -2.77 -7.23
CA TRP A 66 14.20 -3.34 -7.36
C TRP A 66 13.74 -3.96 -6.02
N HIS A 67 14.57 -4.80 -5.42
CA HIS A 67 14.23 -5.42 -4.13
C HIS A 67 14.00 -4.38 -3.03
N ALA A 68 14.87 -3.38 -2.91
CA ALA A 68 14.71 -2.30 -1.93
C ALA A 68 13.40 -1.53 -2.13
N HIS A 69 13.04 -1.21 -3.39
CA HIS A 69 11.77 -0.57 -3.71
C HIS A 69 10.59 -1.44 -3.30
N GLU A 70 10.64 -2.74 -3.60
CA GLU A 70 9.54 -3.65 -3.29
C GLU A 70 9.35 -3.88 -1.79
N MET A 71 10.42 -3.81 -0.99
CA MET A 71 10.28 -3.87 0.47
C MET A 71 9.68 -2.59 1.05
N ILE A 72 10.01 -1.43 0.49
CA ILE A 72 9.58 -0.13 1.04
C ILE A 72 8.26 0.31 0.41
N PHE A 73 8.20 0.41 -0.91
CA PHE A 73 7.02 0.92 -1.63
C PHE A 73 6.05 -0.20 -2.06
N GLY A 74 6.48 -1.47 -1.98
CA GLY A 74 5.59 -2.63 -2.10
C GLY A 74 5.02 -3.03 -0.75
N PHE A 75 5.83 -3.65 0.09
CA PHE A 75 5.42 -4.22 1.37
C PHE A 75 5.02 -3.14 2.38
N ALA A 76 5.95 -2.24 2.78
CA ALA A 76 5.67 -1.30 3.86
C ALA A 76 4.55 -0.32 3.52
N SER A 77 4.39 0.09 2.24
CA SER A 77 3.28 0.93 1.82
C SER A 77 1.92 0.23 1.97
N ALA A 78 1.83 -1.06 1.61
CA ALA A 78 0.59 -1.82 1.77
C ALA A 78 0.20 -1.93 3.24
N VAL A 79 1.15 -2.24 4.13
CA VAL A 79 0.91 -2.26 5.59
C VAL A 79 0.44 -0.90 6.08
N ALA A 80 1.14 0.19 5.73
CA ALA A 80 0.81 1.54 6.17
C ALA A 80 -0.58 2.00 5.68
N ILE A 81 -0.88 1.81 4.40
CA ILE A 81 -2.16 2.21 3.82
C ILE A 81 -3.30 1.36 4.38
N GLY A 82 -3.11 0.04 4.49
CA GLY A 82 -4.10 -0.85 5.09
C GLY A 82 -4.42 -0.47 6.53
N PHE A 83 -3.39 -0.13 7.32
CA PHE A 83 -3.54 0.36 8.68
C PHE A 83 -4.26 1.72 8.73
N LEU A 84 -3.77 2.72 7.99
CA LEU A 84 -4.30 4.09 8.05
C LEU A 84 -5.76 4.17 7.61
N LEU A 85 -6.14 3.50 6.53
CA LEU A 85 -7.52 3.46 6.05
C LEU A 85 -8.48 2.79 7.06
N THR A 86 -7.95 1.91 7.91
CA THR A 86 -8.72 1.27 8.96
C THR A 86 -8.75 2.12 10.24
N ALA A 87 -7.59 2.56 10.72
CA ALA A 87 -7.48 3.34 11.95
C ALA A 87 -8.18 4.70 11.85
N ALA A 88 -8.18 5.31 10.66
CA ALA A 88 -8.88 6.57 10.43
C ALA A 88 -10.38 6.49 10.72
N GLN A 89 -11.03 5.33 10.56
CA GLN A 89 -12.43 5.15 10.96
C GLN A 89 -12.63 5.38 12.46
N THR A 90 -11.73 4.84 13.27
CA THR A 90 -11.78 4.99 14.73
C THR A 90 -11.52 6.45 15.15
N TRP A 91 -10.59 7.14 14.46
CA TRP A 91 -10.23 8.51 14.79
C TRP A 91 -11.26 9.54 14.34
N THR A 92 -12.00 9.23 13.29
CA THR A 92 -12.89 10.19 12.61
C THR A 92 -14.38 9.88 12.79
N GLY A 93 -14.72 8.64 13.08
CA GLY A 93 -16.12 8.17 13.02
C GLY A 93 -16.67 8.09 11.58
N VAL A 94 -15.86 8.40 10.56
CA VAL A 94 -16.25 8.32 9.14
C VAL A 94 -15.98 6.92 8.63
N PRO A 95 -16.92 6.28 7.87
CA PRO A 95 -16.67 4.95 7.29
C PRO A 95 -15.41 4.91 6.44
N GLY A 96 -14.61 3.85 6.60
CA GLY A 96 -13.40 3.64 5.83
C GLY A 96 -13.65 3.10 4.43
N LEU A 97 -12.60 3.09 3.63
CA LEU A 97 -12.64 2.53 2.28
C LEU A 97 -12.97 1.03 2.33
N SER A 98 -14.05 0.63 1.66
CA SER A 98 -14.53 -0.74 1.64
C SER A 98 -15.12 -1.12 0.27
N GLY A 99 -15.46 -2.39 0.09
CA GLY A 99 -16.15 -2.89 -1.08
C GLY A 99 -15.38 -2.63 -2.38
N LYS A 100 -16.08 -2.10 -3.40
CA LYS A 100 -15.50 -1.85 -4.74
C LYS A 100 -14.33 -0.89 -4.72
N GLY A 101 -14.37 0.16 -3.92
CA GLY A 101 -13.28 1.13 -3.82
C GLY A 101 -11.99 0.49 -3.30
N LEU A 102 -12.11 -0.33 -2.26
CA LEU A 102 -10.98 -1.07 -1.71
C LEU A 102 -10.43 -2.11 -2.70
N MET A 103 -11.32 -2.80 -3.43
CA MET A 103 -10.91 -3.73 -4.50
C MET A 103 -10.09 -3.02 -5.59
N ILE A 104 -10.54 -1.83 -6.03
CA ILE A 104 -9.82 -1.03 -7.03
C ILE A 104 -8.42 -0.65 -6.52
N LEU A 105 -8.33 -0.16 -5.27
CA LEU A 105 -7.04 0.21 -4.69
C LEU A 105 -6.08 -0.99 -4.57
N VAL A 106 -6.59 -2.14 -4.18
CA VAL A 106 -5.84 -3.41 -4.13
C VAL A 106 -5.41 -3.84 -5.53
N ALA A 107 -6.29 -3.75 -6.53
CA ALA A 107 -5.96 -4.09 -7.91
C ALA A 107 -4.85 -3.19 -8.49
N ILE A 108 -4.90 -1.87 -8.22
CA ILE A 108 -3.83 -0.94 -8.61
C ILE A 108 -2.51 -1.35 -7.96
N TRP A 109 -2.51 -1.67 -6.66
CA TRP A 109 -1.31 -2.11 -5.95
C TRP A 109 -0.71 -3.38 -6.56
N ILE A 110 -1.52 -4.41 -6.82
CA ILE A 110 -1.08 -5.66 -7.47
C ILE A 110 -0.51 -5.38 -8.87
N SER A 111 -1.20 -4.55 -9.65
CA SER A 111 -0.75 -4.17 -11.00
C SER A 111 0.63 -3.51 -10.97
N CYS A 112 0.89 -2.63 -9.99
CA CYS A 112 2.22 -2.02 -9.82
C CYS A 112 3.31 -3.06 -9.57
N ARG A 113 3.02 -4.12 -8.79
CA ARG A 113 3.99 -5.20 -8.54
C ARG A 113 4.26 -5.99 -9.82
N ALA A 114 3.21 -6.36 -10.55
CA ALA A 114 3.34 -7.08 -11.80
C ALA A 114 4.09 -6.24 -12.87
N ILE A 115 3.74 -4.96 -13.01
CA ILE A 115 4.43 -4.06 -13.95
C ILE A 115 5.92 -3.96 -13.59
N PHE A 116 6.26 -3.78 -12.32
CA PHE A 116 7.66 -3.60 -11.94
C PHE A 116 8.48 -4.89 -12.07
N PHE A 117 7.86 -6.05 -12.04
CA PHE A 117 8.57 -7.30 -12.24
C PHE A 117 8.70 -7.68 -13.72
N PHE A 118 7.60 -7.56 -14.49
CA PHE A 118 7.57 -8.03 -15.89
C PHE A 118 7.90 -6.95 -16.92
N TYR A 119 7.74 -5.67 -16.57
CA TYR A 119 7.85 -4.52 -17.46
C TYR A 119 8.65 -3.39 -16.82
N ALA A 120 9.71 -3.70 -16.07
CA ALA A 120 10.50 -2.73 -15.29
C ALA A 120 11.06 -1.59 -16.15
N ASP A 121 11.30 -1.81 -17.44
CA ASP A 121 11.79 -0.79 -18.38
C ASP A 121 10.70 0.17 -18.86
N ASN A 122 9.42 -0.14 -18.65
CA ASN A 122 8.33 0.80 -18.91
C ASN A 122 8.13 1.74 -17.71
N GLN A 123 9.10 2.63 -17.51
CA GLN A 123 9.17 3.53 -16.36
C GLN A 123 7.96 4.47 -16.25
N LEU A 124 7.41 4.92 -17.39
CA LEU A 124 6.23 5.79 -17.39
C LEU A 124 5.00 5.06 -16.83
N LEU A 125 4.74 3.84 -17.30
CA LEU A 125 3.60 3.04 -16.82
C LEU A 125 3.73 2.75 -15.33
N LEU A 126 4.95 2.42 -14.90
CA LEU A 126 5.25 2.17 -13.50
C LEU A 126 5.02 3.41 -12.63
N LEU A 127 5.54 4.57 -13.06
CA LEU A 127 5.36 5.85 -12.37
C LEU A 127 3.87 6.21 -12.24
N LEU A 128 3.11 6.11 -13.34
CA LEU A 128 1.67 6.41 -13.33
C LEU A 128 0.89 5.49 -12.40
N GLY A 129 1.17 4.19 -12.42
CA GLY A 129 0.55 3.23 -11.52
C GLY A 129 0.84 3.52 -10.04
N GLN A 130 2.09 3.79 -9.71
CA GLN A 130 2.51 4.13 -8.34
C GLN A 130 1.87 5.44 -7.86
N VAL A 131 1.91 6.48 -8.67
CA VAL A 131 1.28 7.76 -8.33
C VAL A 131 -0.23 7.60 -8.14
N LEU A 132 -0.90 6.84 -9.01
CA LEU A 132 -2.33 6.56 -8.90
C LEU A 132 -2.67 5.85 -7.58
N PHE A 133 -1.88 4.84 -7.19
CA PHE A 133 -2.05 4.14 -5.92
C PHE A 133 -1.99 5.11 -4.73
N TRP A 134 -0.93 5.92 -4.65
CA TRP A 134 -0.73 6.86 -3.56
C TRP A 134 -1.79 7.97 -3.53
N LEU A 135 -2.10 8.56 -4.68
CA LEU A 135 -3.11 9.63 -4.75
C LEU A 135 -4.50 9.13 -4.37
N PHE A 136 -4.87 7.90 -4.77
CA PHE A 136 -6.15 7.34 -4.36
C PHE A 136 -6.21 7.14 -2.83
N ALA A 137 -5.17 6.57 -2.23
CA ALA A 137 -5.10 6.39 -0.78
C ALA A 137 -5.14 7.73 -0.03
N ILE A 138 -4.35 8.72 -0.48
CA ILE A 138 -4.29 10.07 0.09
C ILE A 138 -5.65 10.76 -0.04
N ALA A 139 -6.28 10.70 -1.21
CA ALA A 139 -7.57 11.36 -1.45
C ALA A 139 -8.65 10.83 -0.51
N TYR A 140 -8.71 9.50 -0.33
CA TYR A 140 -9.70 8.90 0.56
C TYR A 140 -9.42 9.22 2.03
N LEU A 141 -8.16 9.11 2.47
CA LEU A 141 -7.77 9.49 3.83
C LEU A 141 -8.07 10.97 4.09
N SER A 142 -7.74 11.84 3.14
CA SER A 142 -8.04 13.28 3.21
C SER A 142 -9.55 13.54 3.34
N HIS A 143 -10.37 12.85 2.55
CA HIS A 143 -11.83 12.94 2.67
C HIS A 143 -12.29 12.60 4.09
N MET A 144 -11.83 11.49 4.68
CA MET A 144 -12.20 11.11 6.05
C MET A 144 -11.79 12.18 7.08
N LEU A 145 -10.55 12.68 7.00
CA LEU A 145 -10.00 13.62 7.96
C LEU A 145 -10.63 15.01 7.86
N VAL A 146 -10.93 15.48 6.64
CA VAL A 146 -11.56 16.77 6.40
C VAL A 146 -13.03 16.73 6.84
N THR A 147 -13.78 15.67 6.48
CA THR A 147 -15.19 15.51 6.87
C THR A 147 -15.38 15.51 8.39
N SER A 148 -14.43 14.92 9.13
CA SER A 148 -14.46 14.90 10.60
C SER A 148 -13.82 16.12 11.26
N ALA A 149 -13.27 17.07 10.47
CA ALA A 149 -12.48 18.20 10.96
C ALA A 149 -11.29 17.76 11.88
N SER A 150 -10.74 16.58 11.66
CA SER A 150 -9.68 15.97 12.46
C SER A 150 -8.30 16.55 12.15
N LYS A 151 -8.11 17.85 12.42
CA LYS A 151 -6.91 18.63 12.05
C LYS A 151 -5.61 18.03 12.58
N HIS A 152 -5.64 17.45 13.78
CA HIS A 152 -4.49 16.81 14.40
C HIS A 152 -3.92 15.65 13.56
N ASN A 153 -4.75 15.01 12.74
CA ASN A 153 -4.39 13.89 11.88
C ASN A 153 -3.91 14.30 10.48
N TYR A 154 -3.95 15.60 10.13
CA TYR A 154 -3.51 16.07 8.81
C TYR A 154 -2.03 15.80 8.54
N ILE A 155 -1.22 15.67 9.58
CA ILE A 155 0.19 15.29 9.45
C ILE A 155 0.37 13.96 8.68
N MET A 156 -0.59 13.03 8.78
CA MET A 156 -0.56 11.77 8.01
C MET A 156 -0.61 12.02 6.51
N ILE A 157 -1.43 12.98 6.06
CA ILE A 157 -1.52 13.36 4.64
C ILE A 157 -0.16 13.89 4.16
N VAL A 158 0.48 14.75 4.98
CA VAL A 158 1.80 15.31 4.65
C VAL A 158 2.84 14.21 4.51
N VAL A 159 2.90 13.27 5.45
CA VAL A 159 3.85 12.15 5.39
C VAL A 159 3.59 11.26 4.18
N LEU A 160 2.32 10.93 3.87
CA LEU A 160 2.01 10.15 2.67
C LEU A 160 2.36 10.90 1.38
N ALA A 161 2.16 12.22 1.32
CA ALA A 161 2.56 13.04 0.18
C ALA A 161 4.10 13.02 0.00
N LEU A 162 4.87 13.14 1.08
CA LEU A 162 6.33 13.01 1.04
C LEU A 162 6.77 11.62 0.55
N LEU A 163 6.15 10.55 1.05
CA LEU A 163 6.42 9.19 0.57
C LEU A 163 6.10 9.03 -0.91
N THR A 164 5.03 9.67 -1.40
CA THR A 164 4.69 9.70 -2.82
C THR A 164 5.77 10.40 -3.65
N ILE A 165 6.28 11.54 -3.15
CA ILE A 165 7.38 12.28 -3.79
C ILE A 165 8.64 11.41 -3.83
N PHE A 166 9.02 10.77 -2.72
CA PHE A 166 10.20 9.92 -2.68
C PHE A 166 10.09 8.70 -3.60
N ASN A 167 8.91 8.08 -3.69
CA ASN A 167 8.66 7.00 -4.63
C ASN A 167 8.80 7.46 -6.08
N SER A 168 8.18 8.59 -6.43
CA SER A 168 8.27 9.17 -7.77
C SER A 168 9.70 9.57 -8.12
N ALA A 169 10.41 10.18 -7.20
CA ALA A 169 11.80 10.57 -7.37
C ALA A 169 12.72 9.35 -7.51
N PHE A 170 12.48 8.25 -6.77
CA PHE A 170 13.17 6.99 -6.96
C PHE A 170 13.02 6.49 -8.40
N LEU A 171 11.77 6.41 -8.91
CA LEU A 171 11.50 5.92 -10.26
C LEU A 171 12.10 6.83 -11.34
N MET A 172 12.03 8.14 -11.16
CA MET A 172 12.68 9.10 -12.08
C MET A 172 14.20 8.95 -12.07
N SER A 173 14.82 8.77 -10.90
CA SER A 173 16.26 8.56 -10.77
C SER A 173 16.70 7.27 -11.46
N THR A 174 15.93 6.18 -11.32
CA THR A 174 16.22 4.92 -12.03
C THR A 174 16.06 5.06 -13.54
N TRP A 175 15.07 5.83 -14.00
CA TRP A 175 14.88 6.11 -15.41
C TRP A 175 16.05 6.88 -16.02
N LEU A 176 16.62 7.83 -15.25
CA LEU A 176 17.79 8.61 -15.69
C LEU A 176 19.13 7.87 -15.49
N GLY A 177 19.13 6.66 -14.93
CA GLY A 177 20.34 5.92 -14.60
C GLY A 177 21.09 6.41 -13.36
N GLU A 178 20.48 7.33 -12.60
CA GLU A 178 21.07 7.95 -11.39
C GLU A 178 20.81 7.08 -10.15
N TYR A 179 21.45 5.91 -10.10
CA TYR A 179 21.20 4.91 -9.06
C TYR A 179 21.63 5.35 -7.65
N SER A 180 22.54 6.30 -7.53
CA SER A 180 22.92 6.91 -6.26
C SER A 180 21.78 7.74 -5.66
N LEU A 181 21.09 8.52 -6.51
CA LEU A 181 19.91 9.28 -6.11
C LEU A 181 18.74 8.34 -5.77
N ALA A 182 18.54 7.26 -6.55
CA ALA A 182 17.52 6.26 -6.22
C ALA A 182 17.74 5.66 -4.82
N ARG A 183 18.99 5.35 -4.45
CA ARG A 183 19.33 4.91 -3.08
C ARG A 183 19.01 5.96 -2.02
N LEU A 184 19.34 7.23 -2.29
CA LEU A 184 19.01 8.31 -1.37
C LEU A 184 17.50 8.40 -1.13
N PHE A 185 16.67 8.36 -2.18
CA PHE A 185 15.21 8.42 -2.02
C PHE A 185 14.65 7.20 -1.30
N THR A 186 15.26 6.02 -1.46
CA THR A 186 14.94 4.83 -0.66
C THR A 186 15.20 5.08 0.83
N GLN A 187 16.36 5.65 1.19
CA GLN A 187 16.71 5.96 2.58
C GLN A 187 15.78 7.02 3.18
N LEU A 188 15.46 8.06 2.42
CA LEU A 188 14.49 9.10 2.84
C LEU A 188 13.10 8.50 3.05
N ALA A 189 12.68 7.54 2.22
CA ALA A 189 11.42 6.84 2.40
C ALA A 189 11.42 5.99 3.69
N VAL A 190 12.51 5.32 4.01
CA VAL A 190 12.65 4.60 5.31
C VAL A 190 12.45 5.56 6.47
N LEU A 191 13.10 6.74 6.46
CA LEU A 191 12.90 7.76 7.49
C LEU A 191 11.45 8.27 7.52
N GLY A 192 10.80 8.42 6.36
CA GLY A 192 9.39 8.77 6.26
C GLY A 192 8.46 7.72 6.91
N PHE A 193 8.72 6.43 6.69
CA PHE A 193 7.98 5.35 7.35
C PHE A 193 8.27 5.29 8.85
N MET A 194 9.52 5.50 9.28
CA MET A 194 9.86 5.60 10.71
C MET A 194 9.11 6.75 11.38
N LEU A 195 9.06 7.91 10.73
CA LEU A 195 8.27 9.06 11.21
C LEU A 195 6.79 8.70 11.32
N LEU A 196 6.23 8.04 10.30
CA LEU A 196 4.82 7.61 10.30
C LEU A 196 4.53 6.68 11.48
N ILE A 197 5.40 5.68 11.71
CA ILE A 197 5.28 4.74 12.83
C ILE A 197 5.39 5.48 14.18
N GLY A 198 6.33 6.42 14.31
CA GLY A 198 6.49 7.22 15.52
C GLY A 198 5.25 8.07 15.84
N ILE A 199 4.66 8.71 14.81
CA ILE A 199 3.44 9.50 14.97
C ILE A 199 2.26 8.59 15.38
N ILE A 200 2.13 7.41 14.77
CA ILE A 200 1.06 6.46 15.09
C ILE A 200 1.26 5.89 16.49
N GLY A 201 2.47 5.44 16.82
CA GLY A 201 2.79 4.82 18.12
C GLY A 201 2.63 5.77 19.31
N GLY A 202 2.83 7.07 19.10
CA GLY A 202 2.56 8.08 20.14
C GLY A 202 1.06 8.34 20.41
N ARG A 203 0.15 7.62 19.74
CA ARG A 203 -1.33 7.78 19.87
C ARG A 203 -2.03 6.55 20.43
N VAL A 204 -1.28 5.47 20.62
CA VAL A 204 -1.72 4.26 21.30
C VAL A 204 -1.30 4.32 22.75
#